data_2e9f873a91a92f50fbd04832298abc69
#
_entry.id   2e9f873a91a92f50fbd04832298abc69
#
_cell.length_a   1.000
_cell.length_b   1.000
_cell.length_c   1.000
_cell.angle_alpha   90.00
_cell.angle_beta   90.00
_cell.angle_gamma   90.00
#
_symmetry.space_group_name_H-M   'P 1'
#
loop_
_entity.id
_entity.type
_entity.pdbx_description
1 polymer ?
#
loop_
_entity_poly.entity_id
_entity_poly.type
_entity_poly.pdbx_seq_one_letter_code
_entity_poly.pdbx_strand_id
1 'polypeptide(L)'
;GGGSHGFMTGSMMMEIEPIMIEESPSAVLVYGDTNSTLAGALVSAKLNIPVIHVEAGLRSFNRDMPEEINRILTDNISTILIAPTQSAVDQLKTEGINKGVYVTGDVMLDTLKMVATRIPKKHAEEAYILMTLHRPYNVDAIDRIEIILSEVSQLNITAIFPVHPRTRKVIEEYNLI
;
A
#
# COMPACT_ATOMS: atom_id res chain seq x y z
N GLY A 1 9.33 -6.32 -13.86
CA GLY A 1 8.05 -6.39 -14.49
C GLY A 1 7.52 -4.99 -14.75
N GLY A 2 7.04 -4.72 -15.94
CA GLY A 2 6.30 -3.53 -16.33
C GLY A 2 5.11 -3.96 -17.16
N GLY A 3 4.03 -3.17 -17.15
CA GLY A 3 2.83 -3.47 -17.92
C GLY A 3 1.58 -2.89 -17.27
N SER A 4 0.42 -3.07 -17.91
CA SER A 4 -0.86 -2.69 -17.33
C SER A 4 -1.19 -3.53 -16.09
N HIS A 5 -1.99 -3.00 -15.18
CA HIS A 5 -2.37 -3.70 -13.93
C HIS A 5 -2.97 -5.08 -14.20
N GLY A 6 -3.87 -5.18 -15.19
CA GLY A 6 -4.49 -6.45 -15.57
C GLY A 6 -3.47 -7.48 -16.07
N PHE A 7 -2.54 -7.06 -16.94
CA PHE A 7 -1.46 -7.93 -17.43
C PHE A 7 -0.57 -8.42 -16.29
N MET A 8 -0.15 -7.52 -15.40
CA MET A 8 0.69 -7.87 -14.25
C MET A 8 -0.01 -8.86 -13.31
N THR A 9 -1.27 -8.59 -12.95
CA THR A 9 -2.05 -9.47 -12.08
C THR A 9 -2.23 -10.85 -12.71
N GLY A 10 -2.64 -10.92 -13.97
CA GLY A 10 -2.82 -12.17 -14.69
C GLY A 10 -1.53 -12.98 -14.83
N SER A 11 -0.40 -12.33 -15.15
CA SER A 11 0.90 -12.99 -15.22
C SER A 11 1.30 -13.59 -13.88
N MET A 12 1.13 -12.83 -12.77
CA MET A 12 1.43 -13.36 -11.43
C MET A 12 0.54 -14.56 -11.08
N MET A 13 -0.75 -14.51 -11.43
CA MET A 13 -1.65 -15.64 -11.19
C MET A 13 -1.19 -16.90 -11.91
N MET A 14 -0.80 -16.79 -13.18
CA MET A 14 -0.31 -17.94 -13.96
C MET A 14 0.97 -18.57 -13.37
N GLU A 15 1.85 -17.75 -12.79
CA GLU A 15 3.09 -18.23 -12.16
C GLU A 15 2.87 -18.78 -10.74
N ILE A 16 1.92 -18.22 -9.99
CA ILE A 16 1.65 -18.62 -8.61
C ILE A 16 0.84 -19.94 -8.56
N GLU A 17 -0.11 -20.14 -9.48
CA GLU A 17 -1.04 -21.28 -9.44
C GLU A 17 -0.32 -22.63 -9.44
N PRO A 18 0.64 -22.94 -10.36
CA PRO A 18 1.34 -24.22 -10.33
C PRO A 18 2.14 -24.43 -9.04
N ILE A 19 2.72 -23.38 -8.46
CA ILE A 19 3.46 -23.45 -7.19
C ILE A 19 2.49 -23.82 -6.05
N MET A 20 1.31 -23.18 -5.98
CA MET A 20 0.33 -23.50 -4.96
C MET A 20 -0.24 -24.93 -5.08
N ILE A 21 -0.38 -25.43 -6.30
CA ILE A 21 -0.80 -26.82 -6.54
C ILE A 21 0.28 -27.79 -6.06
N GLU A 22 1.55 -27.54 -6.37
CA GLU A 22 2.69 -28.37 -5.98
C GLU A 22 2.89 -28.38 -4.46
N GLU A 23 2.95 -27.20 -3.83
CA GLU A 23 3.23 -27.03 -2.40
C GLU A 23 2.01 -27.38 -1.51
N SER A 24 0.80 -27.33 -2.05
CA SER A 24 -0.45 -27.62 -1.35
C SER A 24 -0.52 -26.99 0.06
N PRO A 25 -0.35 -25.68 0.21
CA PRO A 25 -0.27 -25.05 1.52
C PRO A 25 -1.63 -25.10 2.25
N SER A 26 -1.59 -25.23 3.58
CA SER A 26 -2.80 -25.25 4.43
C SER A 26 -3.50 -23.88 4.48
N ALA A 27 -2.80 -22.79 4.21
CA ALA A 27 -3.32 -21.43 4.10
C ALA A 27 -2.31 -20.56 3.34
N VAL A 28 -2.78 -19.47 2.73
CA VAL A 28 -1.94 -18.47 2.08
C VAL A 28 -2.14 -17.13 2.79
N LEU A 29 -1.04 -16.52 3.19
CA LEU A 29 -1.03 -15.22 3.84
C LEU A 29 -0.60 -14.16 2.84
N VAL A 30 -1.43 -13.11 2.69
CA VAL A 30 -1.18 -11.96 1.82
C VAL A 30 -1.19 -10.66 2.62
N TYR A 31 -0.39 -9.69 2.19
CA TYR A 31 -0.25 -8.38 2.85
C TYR A 31 -0.69 -7.24 1.96
N GLY A 32 -1.38 -6.26 2.55
CA GLY A 32 -1.67 -4.97 1.93
C GLY A 32 -2.56 -5.08 0.69
N ASP A 33 -2.23 -4.32 -0.36
CA ASP A 33 -3.16 -4.01 -1.45
C ASP A 33 -2.54 -4.02 -2.86
N THR A 34 -1.40 -4.64 -3.02
CA THR A 34 -0.72 -4.68 -4.32
C THR A 34 -1.37 -5.69 -5.28
N ASN A 35 -1.00 -5.62 -6.57
CA ASN A 35 -1.46 -6.62 -7.55
C ASN A 35 -1.04 -8.05 -7.18
N SER A 36 0.10 -8.23 -6.49
CA SER A 36 0.54 -9.54 -6.00
C SER A 36 -0.32 -10.05 -4.85
N THR A 37 -0.80 -9.15 -3.98
CA THR A 37 -1.77 -9.47 -2.92
C THR A 37 -3.04 -10.06 -3.54
N LEU A 38 -3.62 -9.35 -4.51
CA LEU A 38 -4.84 -9.80 -5.20
C LEU A 38 -4.60 -11.10 -5.97
N ALA A 39 -3.49 -11.23 -6.69
CA ALA A 39 -3.16 -12.43 -7.47
C ALA A 39 -3.06 -13.66 -6.56
N GLY A 40 -2.31 -13.56 -5.46
CA GLY A 40 -2.17 -14.63 -4.48
C GLY A 40 -3.50 -15.03 -3.84
N ALA A 41 -4.30 -14.03 -3.44
CA ALA A 41 -5.61 -14.28 -2.84
C ALA A 41 -6.60 -14.95 -3.81
N LEU A 42 -6.67 -14.49 -5.06
CA LEU A 42 -7.56 -15.05 -6.08
C LEU A 42 -7.20 -16.50 -6.43
N VAL A 43 -5.93 -16.80 -6.64
CA VAL A 43 -5.48 -18.17 -6.93
C VAL A 43 -5.81 -19.08 -5.75
N SER A 44 -5.47 -18.66 -4.53
CA SER A 44 -5.75 -19.42 -3.30
C SER A 44 -7.24 -19.73 -3.15
N ALA A 45 -8.09 -18.71 -3.28
CA ALA A 45 -9.54 -18.87 -3.15
C ALA A 45 -10.12 -19.83 -4.21
N LYS A 46 -9.62 -19.77 -5.46
CA LYS A 46 -10.04 -20.69 -6.54
C LYS A 46 -9.58 -22.14 -6.32
N LEU A 47 -8.46 -22.32 -5.65
CA LEU A 47 -7.95 -23.65 -5.25
C LEU A 47 -8.55 -24.14 -3.91
N ASN A 48 -9.50 -23.39 -3.32
CA ASN A 48 -10.09 -23.66 -2.00
C ASN A 48 -9.05 -23.66 -0.86
N ILE A 49 -7.97 -22.91 -0.99
CA ILE A 49 -6.96 -22.71 0.04
C ILE A 49 -7.37 -21.48 0.87
N PRO A 50 -7.48 -21.57 2.21
CA PRO A 50 -7.82 -20.45 3.06
C PRO A 50 -6.87 -19.27 2.88
N VAL A 51 -7.42 -18.05 2.72
CA VAL A 51 -6.65 -16.80 2.59
C VAL A 51 -6.66 -16.05 3.91
N ILE A 52 -5.48 -15.62 4.34
CA ILE A 52 -5.27 -14.74 5.50
C ILE A 52 -4.81 -13.39 4.96
N HIS A 53 -5.63 -12.35 5.13
CA HIS A 53 -5.29 -11.00 4.66
C HIS A 53 -4.84 -10.12 5.83
N VAL A 54 -3.59 -9.70 5.81
CA VAL A 54 -3.02 -8.74 6.77
C VAL A 54 -3.16 -7.32 6.22
N GLU A 55 -3.54 -6.37 7.06
CA GLU A 55 -3.90 -4.98 6.71
C GLU A 55 -5.29 -4.87 6.06
N ALA A 56 -6.21 -5.75 6.47
CA ALA A 56 -7.59 -5.81 5.97
C ALA A 56 -8.44 -4.62 6.45
N GLY A 57 -9.45 -4.27 5.68
CA GLY A 57 -10.50 -3.31 6.05
C GLY A 57 -10.14 -1.84 5.87
N LEU A 58 -8.94 -1.51 5.41
CA LEU A 58 -8.59 -0.14 5.05
C LEU A 58 -9.27 0.29 3.75
N ARG A 59 -9.72 1.56 3.67
CA ARG A 59 -10.34 2.13 2.46
C ARG A 59 -9.85 3.54 2.20
N SER A 60 -9.61 3.83 0.93
CA SER A 60 -9.37 5.18 0.43
C SER A 60 -10.65 5.82 -0.11
N PHE A 61 -11.69 5.02 -0.35
CA PHE A 61 -12.94 5.40 -0.99
C PHE A 61 -12.75 6.00 -2.40
N ASN A 62 -11.61 5.78 -3.00
CA ASN A 62 -11.28 6.19 -4.36
C ASN A 62 -11.06 4.97 -5.26
N ARG A 63 -12.07 4.61 -6.04
CA ARG A 63 -12.03 3.46 -6.96
C ARG A 63 -11.19 3.66 -8.22
N ASP A 64 -10.69 4.88 -8.45
CA ASP A 64 -9.70 5.12 -9.51
C ASP A 64 -8.30 4.62 -9.10
N MET A 65 -8.12 4.29 -7.82
CA MET A 65 -6.90 3.67 -7.32
C MET A 65 -6.98 2.14 -7.49
N PRO A 66 -6.04 1.52 -8.22
CA PRO A 66 -5.97 0.06 -8.35
C PRO A 66 -5.86 -0.65 -7.01
N GLU A 67 -5.17 -0.04 -6.04
CA GLU A 67 -5.00 -0.55 -4.68
C GLU A 67 -6.34 -0.68 -3.95
N GLU A 68 -7.26 0.26 -4.17
CA GLU A 68 -8.60 0.19 -3.55
C GLU A 68 -9.40 -1.00 -4.08
N ILE A 69 -9.33 -1.24 -5.38
CA ILE A 69 -9.94 -2.42 -6.01
C ILE A 69 -9.34 -3.70 -5.42
N ASN A 70 -8.01 -3.74 -5.31
CA ASN A 70 -7.31 -4.90 -4.76
C ASN A 70 -7.73 -5.18 -3.32
N ARG A 71 -7.83 -4.16 -2.44
CA ARG A 71 -8.27 -4.32 -1.04
C ARG A 71 -9.68 -4.90 -0.95
N ILE A 72 -10.63 -4.27 -1.64
CA ILE A 72 -12.04 -4.69 -1.62
C ILE A 72 -12.16 -6.16 -2.04
N LEU A 73 -11.52 -6.54 -3.14
CA LEU A 73 -11.59 -7.90 -3.64
C LEU A 73 -10.92 -8.90 -2.70
N THR A 74 -9.72 -8.57 -2.21
CA THR A 74 -8.97 -9.43 -1.28
C THR A 74 -9.74 -9.65 0.01
N ASP A 75 -10.31 -8.59 0.61
CA ASP A 75 -11.12 -8.70 1.82
C ASP A 75 -12.32 -9.63 1.62
N ASN A 76 -13.02 -9.50 0.49
CA ASN A 76 -14.22 -10.28 0.21
C ASN A 76 -13.97 -11.79 0.01
N ILE A 77 -12.77 -12.18 -0.43
CA ILE A 77 -12.41 -13.59 -0.66
C ILE A 77 -11.56 -14.20 0.45
N SER A 78 -11.20 -13.42 1.46
CA SER A 78 -10.35 -13.89 2.56
C SER A 78 -11.16 -14.60 3.64
N THR A 79 -10.56 -15.67 4.18
CA THR A 79 -11.13 -16.46 5.29
C THR A 79 -10.86 -15.80 6.64
N ILE A 80 -9.66 -15.22 6.78
CA ILE A 80 -9.21 -14.50 7.98
C ILE A 80 -8.75 -13.11 7.56
N LEU A 81 -9.26 -12.10 8.27
CA LEU A 81 -8.98 -10.69 8.03
C LEU A 81 -8.33 -10.10 9.28
N ILE A 82 -7.09 -9.69 9.15
CA ILE A 82 -6.28 -9.10 10.20
C ILE A 82 -6.34 -7.58 10.04
N ALA A 83 -7.22 -6.94 10.79
CA ALA A 83 -7.45 -5.50 10.71
C ALA A 83 -6.47 -4.72 11.61
N PRO A 84 -5.86 -3.62 11.12
CA PRO A 84 -4.91 -2.82 11.91
C PRO A 84 -5.60 -1.96 12.98
N THR A 85 -6.87 -1.62 12.79
CA THR A 85 -7.60 -0.69 13.67
C THR A 85 -9.06 -1.11 13.83
N GLN A 86 -9.73 -0.59 14.85
CA GLN A 86 -11.17 -0.78 15.03
C GLN A 86 -11.97 -0.16 13.87
N SER A 87 -11.55 0.98 13.33
CA SER A 87 -12.22 1.60 12.17
C SER A 87 -12.17 0.71 10.93
N ALA A 88 -11.10 -0.06 10.73
CA ALA A 88 -11.02 -1.04 9.65
C ALA A 88 -12.03 -2.19 9.85
N VAL A 89 -12.21 -2.66 11.09
CA VAL A 89 -13.25 -3.65 11.42
C VAL A 89 -14.65 -3.10 11.16
N ASP A 90 -14.91 -1.87 11.56
CA ASP A 90 -16.21 -1.23 11.37
C ASP A 90 -16.51 -1.05 9.87
N GLN A 91 -15.48 -0.77 9.08
CA GLN A 91 -15.60 -0.71 7.62
C GLN A 91 -15.94 -2.08 7.01
N LEU A 92 -15.23 -3.14 7.39
CA LEU A 92 -15.55 -4.51 6.95
C LEU A 92 -16.99 -4.90 7.28
N LYS A 93 -17.42 -4.55 8.49
CA LYS A 93 -18.79 -4.78 8.93
C LYS A 93 -19.83 -4.04 8.08
N THR A 94 -19.57 -2.80 7.68
CA THR A 94 -20.44 -2.02 6.78
C THR A 94 -20.55 -2.69 5.40
N GLU A 95 -19.52 -3.38 4.96
CA GLU A 95 -19.48 -4.15 3.70
C GLU A 95 -20.06 -5.56 3.85
N GLY A 96 -20.59 -5.92 5.04
CA GLY A 96 -21.22 -7.22 5.30
C GLY A 96 -20.23 -8.32 5.73
N ILE A 97 -18.94 -8.01 5.89
CA ILE A 97 -17.91 -8.95 6.31
C ILE A 97 -17.85 -8.99 7.83
N ASN A 98 -18.50 -9.99 8.44
CA ASN A 98 -18.68 -10.07 9.88
C ASN A 98 -18.00 -11.29 10.52
N LYS A 99 -17.37 -12.15 9.73
CA LYS A 99 -16.72 -13.38 10.21
C LYS A 99 -15.25 -13.37 9.89
N GLY A 100 -14.46 -14.00 10.74
CA GLY A 100 -13.01 -14.14 10.53
C GLY A 100 -12.22 -12.83 10.68
N VAL A 101 -12.80 -11.80 11.29
CA VAL A 101 -12.17 -10.46 11.44
C VAL A 101 -11.55 -10.34 12.83
N TYR A 102 -10.27 -9.97 12.88
CA TYR A 102 -9.49 -9.81 14.11
C TYR A 102 -8.73 -8.49 14.10
N VAL A 103 -8.73 -7.77 15.22
CA VAL A 103 -7.89 -6.58 15.42
C VAL A 103 -6.56 -7.03 16.04
N THR A 104 -5.46 -6.76 15.35
CA THR A 104 -4.12 -7.12 15.85
C THR A 104 -3.16 -5.95 15.98
N GLY A 105 -3.57 -4.79 15.48
CA GLY A 105 -2.69 -3.63 15.36
C GLY A 105 -2.01 -3.56 14.00
N ASP A 106 -1.16 -2.56 13.83
CA ASP A 106 -0.48 -2.22 12.57
C ASP A 106 0.98 -2.69 12.63
N VAL A 107 1.34 -3.61 11.74
CA VAL A 107 2.71 -4.16 11.64
C VAL A 107 3.73 -3.08 11.26
N MET A 108 3.31 -1.99 10.58
CA MET A 108 4.17 -0.85 10.28
C MET A 108 4.53 -0.08 11.56
N LEU A 109 3.56 0.07 12.49
CA LEU A 109 3.80 0.67 13.79
C LEU A 109 4.78 -0.15 14.63
N ASP A 110 4.65 -1.48 14.61
CA ASP A 110 5.56 -2.37 15.32
C ASP A 110 6.98 -2.29 14.75
N THR A 111 7.10 -2.26 13.44
CA THR A 111 8.38 -2.07 12.74
C THR A 111 8.99 -0.71 13.10
N LEU A 112 8.20 0.36 13.10
CA LEU A 112 8.65 1.69 13.48
C LEU A 112 9.18 1.71 14.93
N LYS A 113 8.44 1.13 15.87
CA LYS A 113 8.86 1.04 17.28
C LYS A 113 10.18 0.27 17.43
N MET A 114 10.32 -0.85 16.72
CA MET A 114 11.54 -1.66 16.75
C MET A 114 12.75 -0.89 16.20
N VAL A 115 12.59 -0.18 15.08
CA VAL A 115 13.67 0.58 14.45
C VAL A 115 13.99 1.86 15.23
N ALA A 116 12.98 2.55 15.77
CA ALA A 116 13.16 3.79 16.52
C ALA A 116 14.13 3.65 17.71
N THR A 117 14.19 2.47 18.32
CA THR A 117 15.14 2.20 19.40
C THR A 117 16.61 2.13 18.94
N ARG A 118 16.83 1.91 17.63
CA ARG A 118 18.16 1.75 17.02
C ARG A 118 18.64 3.01 16.32
N ILE A 119 17.74 3.95 16.05
CA ILE A 119 18.07 5.21 15.40
C ILE A 119 18.62 6.17 16.46
N PRO A 120 19.84 6.73 16.27
CA PRO A 120 20.34 7.78 17.16
C PRO A 120 19.36 8.95 17.18
N LYS A 121 19.00 9.41 18.36
CA LYS A 121 18.22 10.65 18.53
C LYS A 121 19.08 11.84 18.07
N LYS A 122 19.11 12.11 16.78
CA LYS A 122 19.58 13.39 16.28
C LYS A 122 18.42 14.37 16.46
N HIS A 123 18.56 15.27 17.40
CA HIS A 123 17.73 16.47 17.41
C HIS A 123 18.19 17.33 16.24
N ALA A 124 17.29 17.66 15.32
CA ALA A 124 17.55 18.74 14.38
C ALA A 124 17.78 20.02 15.22
N GLU A 125 18.88 20.70 15.01
CA GLU A 125 19.18 21.96 15.69
C GLU A 125 18.14 23.03 15.31
N GLU A 126 17.55 22.90 14.12
CA GLU A 126 16.53 23.79 13.58
C GLU A 126 15.27 23.00 13.17
N ALA A 127 14.13 23.67 13.23
CA ALA A 127 12.88 23.10 12.75
C ALA A 127 12.93 22.87 11.22
N TYR A 128 12.35 21.77 10.77
CA TYR A 128 12.24 21.45 9.34
C TYR A 128 10.91 20.80 9.01
N ILE A 129 10.56 20.80 7.72
CA ILE A 129 9.43 20.05 7.17
C ILE A 129 9.98 18.78 6.50
N LEU A 130 9.39 17.64 6.81
CA LEU A 130 9.61 16.40 6.06
C LEU A 130 8.48 16.24 5.05
N MET A 131 8.81 16.22 3.76
CA MET A 131 7.84 16.10 2.68
C MET A 131 8.04 14.80 1.91
N THR A 132 6.94 14.12 1.57
CA THR A 132 6.94 13.04 0.58
C THR A 132 5.88 13.31 -0.49
N LEU A 133 6.20 13.06 -1.75
CA LEU A 133 5.31 13.31 -2.87
C LEU A 133 5.53 12.23 -3.95
N HIS A 134 4.55 11.33 -4.14
CA HIS A 134 4.71 10.21 -5.08
C HIS A 134 3.38 9.71 -5.68
N ARG A 135 2.24 10.29 -5.31
CA ARG A 135 0.95 9.88 -5.86
C ARG A 135 0.80 10.37 -7.31
N PRO A 136 0.29 9.51 -8.24
CA PRO A 136 0.16 9.86 -9.66
C PRO A 136 -0.54 11.20 -9.89
N TYR A 137 -1.68 11.40 -9.24
CA TYR A 137 -2.47 12.63 -9.42
C TYR A 137 -1.76 13.93 -8.98
N ASN A 138 -0.71 13.84 -8.16
CA ASN A 138 0.10 14.99 -7.75
C ASN A 138 1.37 15.14 -8.62
N VAL A 139 1.91 14.04 -9.13
CA VAL A 139 3.22 14.01 -9.76
C VAL A 139 3.12 14.02 -11.29
N ASP A 140 2.08 13.37 -11.85
CA ASP A 140 1.92 13.27 -13.31
C ASP A 140 1.29 14.54 -13.91
N ALA A 141 0.67 15.40 -13.08
CA ALA A 141 0.18 16.72 -13.48
C ALA A 141 1.26 17.76 -13.16
N ILE A 142 1.98 18.22 -14.20
CA ILE A 142 3.12 19.15 -14.08
C ILE A 142 2.73 20.40 -13.30
N ASP A 143 1.63 21.03 -13.64
CA ASP A 143 1.13 22.24 -12.97
C ASP A 143 0.98 22.03 -11.44
N ARG A 144 0.59 20.83 -11.02
CA ARG A 144 0.40 20.54 -9.59
C ARG A 144 1.71 20.39 -8.86
N ILE A 145 2.66 19.65 -9.42
CA ILE A 145 3.98 19.49 -8.77
C ILE A 145 4.74 20.81 -8.72
N GLU A 146 4.65 21.64 -9.77
CA GLU A 146 5.20 22.98 -9.80
C GLU A 146 4.64 23.86 -8.68
N ILE A 147 3.31 23.90 -8.54
CA ILE A 147 2.66 24.68 -7.47
C ILE A 147 3.14 24.19 -6.11
N ILE A 148 3.13 22.86 -5.84
CA ILE A 148 3.55 22.31 -4.56
C ILE A 148 5.00 22.69 -4.24
N LEU A 149 5.91 22.52 -5.18
CA LEU A 149 7.32 22.84 -5.00
C LEU A 149 7.54 24.35 -4.80
N SER A 150 6.84 25.18 -5.59
CA SER A 150 6.88 26.64 -5.45
C SER A 150 6.39 27.11 -4.07
N GLU A 151 5.25 26.63 -3.63
CA GLU A 151 4.70 26.97 -2.30
C GLU A 151 5.64 26.54 -1.16
N VAL A 152 6.19 25.33 -1.24
CA VAL A 152 7.16 24.84 -0.24
C VAL A 152 8.44 25.67 -0.24
N SER A 153 8.92 26.10 -1.41
CA SER A 153 10.14 26.91 -1.53
C SER A 153 9.99 28.32 -0.94
N GLN A 154 8.77 28.84 -0.84
CA GLN A 154 8.48 30.15 -0.23
C GLN A 154 8.40 30.09 1.31
N LEU A 155 8.37 28.90 1.89
CA LEU A 155 8.36 28.77 3.34
C LEU A 155 9.74 29.12 3.91
N ASN A 156 9.77 29.96 4.93
CA ASN A 156 11.01 30.30 5.63
C ASN A 156 11.43 29.20 6.62
N ILE A 157 11.51 27.97 6.12
CA ILE A 157 11.87 26.78 6.89
C ILE A 157 12.51 25.74 5.96
N THR A 158 13.49 25.02 6.45
CA THR A 158 14.13 23.94 5.70
C THR A 158 13.13 22.82 5.38
N ALA A 159 13.00 22.46 4.11
CA ALA A 159 12.22 21.28 3.68
C ALA A 159 13.16 20.15 3.29
N ILE A 160 12.98 18.98 3.93
CA ILE A 160 13.68 17.75 3.58
C ILE A 160 12.72 16.91 2.73
N PHE A 161 13.11 16.65 1.48
CA PHE A 161 12.31 15.93 0.50
C PHE A 161 13.02 14.67 0.02
N PRO A 162 12.82 13.50 0.68
CA PRO A 162 13.25 12.22 0.13
C PRO A 162 12.46 11.91 -1.13
N VAL A 163 13.07 12.12 -2.29
CA VAL A 163 12.39 12.08 -3.58
C VAL A 163 12.22 10.65 -4.06
N HIS A 164 10.95 10.22 -4.27
CA HIS A 164 10.61 8.93 -4.86
C HIS A 164 11.08 8.87 -6.34
N PRO A 165 11.53 7.70 -6.87
CA PRO A 165 12.01 7.58 -8.25
C PRO A 165 11.06 8.12 -9.33
N ARG A 166 9.74 7.91 -9.19
CA ARG A 166 8.74 8.48 -10.09
C ARG A 166 8.78 10.01 -10.10
N THR A 167 8.79 10.60 -8.92
CA THR A 167 8.82 12.07 -8.75
C THR A 167 10.13 12.65 -9.23
N ARG A 168 11.25 11.98 -8.97
CA ARG A 168 12.57 12.37 -9.45
C ARG A 168 12.59 12.48 -10.98
N LYS A 169 12.05 11.48 -11.66
CA LYS A 169 11.98 11.48 -13.13
C LYS A 169 11.27 12.73 -13.67
N VAL A 170 10.14 13.10 -13.07
CA VAL A 170 9.36 14.28 -13.48
C VAL A 170 10.14 15.58 -13.19
N ILE A 171 10.72 15.68 -12.00
CA ILE A 171 11.53 16.85 -11.61
C ILE A 171 12.70 17.06 -12.60
N GLU A 172 13.42 15.99 -12.94
CA GLU A 172 14.55 16.05 -13.88
C GLU A 172 14.09 16.36 -15.31
N GLU A 173 13.00 15.75 -15.78
CA GLU A 173 12.48 15.93 -17.13
C GLU A 173 12.01 17.37 -17.39
N TYR A 174 11.41 18.00 -16.38
CA TYR A 174 10.86 19.37 -16.49
C TYR A 174 11.71 20.43 -15.79
N ASN A 175 12.86 20.05 -15.24
CA ASN A 175 13.81 20.95 -14.58
C ASN A 175 13.16 21.83 -13.50
N LEU A 176 12.39 21.21 -12.59
CA LEU A 176 11.54 21.89 -11.60
C LEU A 176 12.28 22.35 -10.33
N ILE A 177 13.52 21.93 -10.10
CA ILE A 177 14.40 22.29 -8.96
C ILE A 177 15.81 22.48 -9.49
#